data_b0fcda7e0c2271d815e945f7e53047ef
#
_entry.id   b0fcda7e0c2271d815e945f7e53047ef
#
_cell.length_a   1.000
_cell.length_b   1.000
_cell.length_c   1.000
_cell.angle_alpha   90.00
_cell.angle_beta   90.00
_cell.angle_gamma   90.00
#
_symmetry.space_group_name_H-M   'P 1'
#
loop_
_entity.id
_entity.type
_entity.pdbx_description
1 polymer ?
#
loop_
_entity_poly.entity_id
_entity_poly.type
_entity_poly.pdbx_seq_one_letter_code
_entity_poly.pdbx_strand_id
1 'polypeptide(L)'
;DDQKTVAYNLLDYIGITREKADRLVSELSGGEQQRIAIARALATNSDVILADEPTGNLDEEREGEIVEIFKRLAHDNQKAVIVVTHSQEVAEKSDVTYRLKKGNLINE
;
A
#
# COMPACT_ATOMS: atom_id res chain seq x y z
N ASP A 1 1.61 19.99 -17.72
CA ASP A 1 0.94 18.75 -18.15
C ASP A 1 0.17 18.17 -16.98
N ASP A 2 -1.14 18.11 -17.11
CA ASP A 2 -2.03 17.66 -16.01
C ASP A 2 -1.74 16.20 -15.60
N GLN A 3 -1.46 15.33 -16.56
CA GLN A 3 -1.17 13.93 -16.27
C GLN A 3 0.12 13.78 -15.47
N LYS A 4 1.13 14.54 -15.83
CA LYS A 4 2.39 14.51 -15.10
C LYS A 4 2.23 15.03 -13.67
N THR A 5 1.47 16.12 -13.53
CA THR A 5 1.18 16.70 -12.22
C THR A 5 0.42 15.71 -11.33
N VAL A 6 -0.57 15.03 -11.88
CA VAL A 6 -1.33 14.03 -11.16
C VAL A 6 -0.41 12.90 -10.68
N ALA A 7 0.47 12.44 -11.56
CA ALA A 7 1.41 11.36 -11.20
C ALA A 7 2.33 11.78 -10.05
N TYR A 8 2.91 12.97 -10.11
CA TYR A 8 3.77 13.44 -9.03
C TYR A 8 3.01 13.66 -7.73
N ASN A 9 1.78 14.11 -7.80
CA ASN A 9 0.96 14.28 -6.60
C ASN A 9 0.64 12.95 -5.93
N LEU A 10 0.36 11.91 -6.71
CA LEU A 10 0.13 10.57 -6.18
C LEU A 10 1.38 10.03 -5.52
N LEU A 11 2.53 10.20 -6.14
CA LEU A 11 3.80 9.74 -5.58
C LEU A 11 4.13 10.48 -4.30
N ASP A 12 3.92 11.79 -4.25
CA ASP A 12 4.13 12.58 -3.06
C ASP A 12 3.22 12.12 -1.91
N TYR A 13 1.97 11.83 -2.22
CA TYR A 13 1.01 11.34 -1.24
C TYR A 13 1.53 10.09 -0.52
N ILE A 14 2.21 9.19 -1.24
CA ILE A 14 2.73 7.95 -0.66
C ILE A 14 4.20 8.07 -0.23
N GLY A 15 4.76 9.28 -0.24
CA GLY A 15 6.08 9.53 0.29
C GLY A 15 7.23 9.37 -0.68
N ILE A 16 6.96 9.37 -1.98
CA ILE A 16 8.00 9.34 -3.02
C ILE A 16 8.22 10.75 -3.53
N THR A 17 9.42 11.30 -3.30
CA THR A 17 9.74 12.64 -3.79
C THR A 17 9.87 12.65 -5.30
N ARG A 18 9.74 13.84 -5.88
CA ARG A 18 9.91 14.00 -7.34
C ARG A 18 11.28 13.50 -7.79
N GLU A 19 12.32 13.76 -7.01
CA GLU A 19 13.67 13.29 -7.30
C GLU A 19 13.73 11.77 -7.40
N LYS A 20 13.15 11.07 -6.43
CA LYS A 20 13.11 9.61 -6.43
C LYS A 20 12.22 9.05 -7.53
N ALA A 21 11.14 9.76 -7.85
CA ALA A 21 10.22 9.32 -8.89
C ALA A 21 10.87 9.27 -10.27
N ASP A 22 11.90 10.09 -10.48
CA ASP A 22 12.60 10.14 -11.77
C ASP A 22 13.65 9.05 -11.90
N ARG A 23 13.88 8.24 -10.87
CA ARG A 23 14.81 7.13 -10.91
C ARG A 23 14.14 5.87 -11.43
N LEU A 24 14.94 4.93 -11.90
CA LEU A 24 14.44 3.61 -12.25
C LEU A 24 14.00 2.86 -11.00
N VAL A 25 12.93 2.11 -11.12
CA VAL A 25 12.36 1.37 -9.97
C VAL A 25 13.40 0.45 -9.33
N SER A 26 14.27 -0.16 -10.14
CA SER A 26 15.31 -1.06 -9.63
C SER A 26 16.33 -0.36 -8.73
N GLU A 27 16.41 0.96 -8.77
CA GLU A 27 17.32 1.74 -7.94
C GLU A 27 16.71 2.13 -6.60
N LEU A 28 15.44 1.82 -6.38
CA LEU A 28 14.72 2.18 -5.17
C LEU A 28 14.77 1.05 -4.15
N SER A 29 14.62 1.41 -2.87
CA SER A 29 14.49 0.43 -1.79
C SER A 29 13.22 -0.38 -1.94
N GLY A 30 13.12 -1.51 -1.21
CA GLY A 30 11.91 -2.34 -1.22
C GLY A 30 10.67 -1.56 -0.82
N GLY A 31 10.77 -0.69 0.20
CA GLY A 31 9.64 0.14 0.62
C GLY A 31 9.22 1.13 -0.43
N GLU A 32 10.20 1.73 -1.12
CA GLU A 32 9.92 2.68 -2.19
C GLU A 32 9.28 2.00 -3.40
N GLN A 33 9.75 0.79 -3.74
CA GLN A 33 9.13 0.01 -4.81
C GLN A 33 7.68 -0.34 -4.49
N GLN A 34 7.40 -0.66 -3.22
CA GLN A 34 6.05 -0.97 -2.79
C GLN A 34 5.14 0.26 -2.90
N ARG A 35 5.66 1.43 -2.56
CA ARG A 35 4.92 2.68 -2.70
C ARG A 35 4.60 3.00 -4.17
N ILE A 36 5.53 2.70 -5.08
CA ILE A 36 5.28 2.86 -6.51
C ILE A 36 4.13 1.95 -6.95
N ALA A 37 4.10 0.71 -6.47
CA ALA A 37 3.01 -0.23 -6.78
C ALA A 37 1.67 0.30 -6.28
N ILE A 38 1.64 0.91 -5.10
CA ILE A 38 0.43 1.53 -4.56
C ILE A 38 0.00 2.71 -5.45
N ALA A 39 0.96 3.52 -5.88
CA ALA A 39 0.66 4.66 -6.76
C ALA A 39 0.04 4.19 -8.08
N ARG A 40 0.51 3.08 -8.63
CA ARG A 40 -0.08 2.50 -9.85
C ARG A 40 -1.53 2.11 -9.63
N ALA A 41 -1.82 1.50 -8.49
CA ALA A 41 -3.18 1.12 -8.16
C ALA A 41 -4.08 2.35 -8.04
N LEU A 42 -3.58 3.42 -7.43
CA LEU A 42 -4.30 4.67 -7.29
C LEU A 42 -4.55 5.36 -8.64
N ALA A 43 -3.58 5.25 -9.55
CA ALA A 43 -3.70 5.87 -10.87
C ALA A 43 -4.85 5.30 -11.68
N THR A 44 -5.28 4.07 -11.41
CA THR A 44 -6.44 3.48 -12.07
C THR A 44 -7.76 3.95 -11.48
N ASN A 45 -7.72 4.69 -10.38
CA ASN A 45 -8.90 5.20 -9.67
C ASN A 45 -9.87 4.08 -9.26
N SER A 46 -9.31 2.92 -8.88
CA SER A 46 -10.13 1.80 -8.41
C SER A 46 -10.67 2.06 -7.02
N ASP A 47 -11.87 1.59 -6.75
CA ASP A 47 -12.47 1.67 -5.42
C ASP A 47 -11.93 0.60 -4.48
N VAL A 48 -11.38 -0.47 -5.04
CA VAL A 48 -10.84 -1.60 -4.28
C VAL A 48 -9.35 -1.74 -4.57
N ILE A 49 -8.56 -1.86 -3.51
CA ILE A 49 -7.12 -2.10 -3.60
C ILE A 49 -6.85 -3.45 -2.94
N LEU A 50 -6.20 -4.32 -3.70
CA LEU A 50 -5.81 -5.63 -3.21
C LEU A 50 -4.29 -5.69 -3.10
N ALA A 51 -3.79 -5.96 -1.90
CA ALA A 51 -2.36 -6.05 -1.64
C ALA A 51 -2.02 -7.43 -1.07
N ASP A 52 -1.12 -8.12 -1.74
CA ASP A 52 -0.70 -9.46 -1.36
C ASP A 52 0.70 -9.39 -0.76
N GLU A 53 0.79 -9.66 0.54
CA GLU A 53 2.02 -9.60 1.32
C GLU A 53 2.80 -8.28 1.09
N PRO A 54 2.15 -7.12 1.28
CA PRO A 54 2.77 -5.85 0.90
C PRO A 54 3.98 -5.45 1.75
N THR A 55 4.17 -6.09 2.91
CA THR A 55 5.26 -5.76 3.83
C THR A 55 6.25 -6.90 4.02
N GLY A 56 6.18 -7.94 3.19
CA GLY A 56 6.93 -9.19 3.40
C GLY A 56 8.44 -9.05 3.47
N ASN A 57 9.01 -8.05 2.80
CA ASN A 57 10.46 -7.84 2.76
C ASN A 57 10.91 -6.58 3.49
N LEU A 58 10.02 -5.99 4.29
CA LEU A 58 10.29 -4.71 4.93
C LEU A 58 10.60 -4.91 6.42
N ASP A 59 11.43 -4.03 6.96
CA ASP A 59 11.65 -3.98 8.40
C ASP A 59 10.42 -3.37 9.07
N GLU A 60 10.42 -3.38 10.42
CA GLU A 60 9.27 -2.97 11.21
C GLU A 60 8.88 -1.50 10.96
N GLU A 61 9.85 -0.62 10.83
CA GLU A 61 9.60 0.79 10.57
C GLU A 61 8.94 1.01 9.22
N ARG A 62 9.46 0.35 8.19
CA ARG A 62 8.93 0.47 6.84
C ARG A 62 7.57 -0.22 6.70
N GLU A 63 7.37 -1.31 7.41
CA GLU A 63 6.08 -1.95 7.49
C GLU A 63 5.04 -0.97 8.03
N GLY A 64 5.37 -0.26 9.12
CA GLY A 64 4.49 0.74 9.70
C GLY A 64 4.13 1.85 8.73
N GLU A 65 5.08 2.31 7.94
CA GLU A 65 4.83 3.34 6.93
C GLU A 65 3.82 2.88 5.88
N ILE A 66 3.96 1.65 5.40
CA ILE A 66 3.05 1.10 4.39
C ILE A 66 1.65 0.93 4.98
N VAL A 67 1.55 0.44 6.20
CA VAL A 67 0.26 0.28 6.88
C VAL A 67 -0.46 1.62 7.01
N GLU A 68 0.27 2.69 7.37
CA GLU A 68 -0.32 4.02 7.47
C GLU A 68 -0.86 4.51 6.13
N ILE A 69 -0.17 4.22 5.04
CA ILE A 69 -0.66 4.57 3.70
C ILE A 69 -1.99 3.87 3.42
N PHE A 70 -2.07 2.57 3.71
CA PHE A 70 -3.31 1.82 3.50
C PHE A 70 -4.45 2.35 4.36
N LYS A 71 -4.15 2.73 5.61
CA LYS A 71 -5.17 3.32 6.48
C LYS A 71 -5.72 4.61 5.94
N ARG A 72 -4.86 5.48 5.43
CA ARG A 72 -5.29 6.74 4.82
C ARG A 72 -6.14 6.50 3.58
N LEU A 73 -5.76 5.51 2.77
CA LEU A 73 -6.54 5.16 1.60
C LEU A 73 -7.94 4.68 1.96
N ALA A 74 -8.05 3.86 3.01
CA ALA A 74 -9.32 3.33 3.44
C ALA A 74 -10.19 4.40 4.10
N HIS A 75 -9.63 5.19 5.00
CA HIS A 75 -10.40 6.11 5.83
C HIS A 75 -10.58 7.48 5.21
N ASP A 76 -9.54 8.03 4.58
CA ASP A 76 -9.59 9.37 4.03
C ASP A 76 -10.10 9.40 2.59
N ASN A 77 -9.79 8.38 1.82
CA ASN A 77 -10.16 8.31 0.40
C ASN A 77 -11.26 7.30 0.11
N GLN A 78 -11.81 6.68 1.16
CA GLN A 78 -12.94 5.76 1.07
C GLN A 78 -12.71 4.61 0.09
N LYS A 79 -11.49 4.07 0.09
CA LYS A 79 -11.15 2.88 -0.68
C LYS A 79 -11.37 1.64 0.17
N ALA A 80 -11.76 0.54 -0.47
CA ALA A 80 -11.77 -0.75 0.20
C ALA A 80 -10.38 -1.35 0.02
N VAL A 81 -9.63 -1.48 1.10
CA VAL A 81 -8.27 -2.01 1.07
C VAL A 81 -8.29 -3.42 1.65
N ILE A 82 -7.94 -4.40 0.83
CA ILE A 82 -7.88 -5.80 1.24
C ILE A 82 -6.42 -6.22 1.22
N VAL A 83 -5.92 -6.63 2.38
CA VAL A 83 -4.52 -7.02 2.54
C VAL A 83 -4.46 -8.51 2.88
N VAL A 84 -3.68 -9.26 2.11
CA VAL A 84 -3.38 -10.66 2.43
C VAL A 84 -2.00 -10.69 3.06
N THR A 85 -1.89 -11.18 4.29
CA THR A 85 -0.63 -11.12 5.02
C THR A 85 -0.50 -12.24 6.04
N HIS A 86 0.73 -12.62 6.34
CA HIS A 86 1.08 -13.47 7.47
C HIS A 86 1.52 -12.64 8.69
N SER A 87 1.59 -11.32 8.55
CA SER A 87 2.06 -10.45 9.61
C SER A 87 0.96 -10.19 10.63
N GLN A 88 1.19 -10.62 11.88
CA GLN A 88 0.28 -10.35 12.97
C GLN A 88 0.16 -8.85 13.25
N GLU A 89 1.26 -8.11 13.09
CA GLU A 89 1.27 -6.68 13.32
C GLU A 89 0.37 -5.93 12.32
N VAL A 90 0.41 -6.33 11.05
CA VAL A 90 -0.46 -5.75 10.03
C VAL A 90 -1.91 -6.08 10.34
N ALA A 91 -2.20 -7.32 10.71
CA ALA A 91 -3.54 -7.75 11.04
C ALA A 91 -4.12 -6.96 12.22
N GLU A 92 -3.32 -6.72 13.25
CA GLU A 92 -3.76 -5.97 14.43
C GLU A 92 -4.11 -4.52 14.13
N LYS A 93 -3.52 -3.94 13.10
CA LYS A 93 -3.77 -2.56 12.71
C LYS A 93 -4.94 -2.42 11.72
N SER A 94 -5.53 -3.52 11.33
CA SER A 94 -6.65 -3.55 10.38
C SER A 94 -7.98 -3.30 11.08
N ASP A 95 -8.95 -2.76 10.35
CA ASP A 95 -10.29 -2.53 10.89
C ASP A 95 -11.03 -3.84 11.14
N VAL A 96 -10.87 -4.78 10.21
CA VAL A 96 -11.49 -6.11 10.29
C VAL A 96 -10.47 -7.14 9.84
N THR A 97 -10.39 -8.25 10.55
CA THR A 97 -9.48 -9.33 10.23
C THR A 97 -10.24 -10.62 10.02
N TYR A 98 -9.94 -11.30 8.92
CA TYR A 98 -10.43 -12.65 8.65
C TYR A 98 -9.25 -13.59 8.61
N ARG A 99 -9.41 -14.77 9.18
CA ARG A 99 -8.41 -15.81 9.09
C ARG A 99 -8.84 -16.81 8.02
N LEU A 100 -7.91 -17.14 7.14
CA LEU A 100 -8.17 -18.18 6.14
C LEU A 100 -7.76 -19.51 6.74
N LYS A 101 -8.71 -20.41 6.91
CA LYS A 101 -8.46 -21.73 7.49
C LYS A 101 -9.19 -22.78 6.70
N LYS A 102 -8.44 -23.73 6.14
CA LYS A 102 -8.99 -24.86 5.35
C LYS A 102 -9.92 -24.38 4.24
N GLY A 103 -9.57 -23.26 3.59
CA GLY A 103 -10.35 -22.71 2.50
C GLY A 103 -11.53 -21.84 2.91
N ASN A 104 -11.74 -21.65 4.20
CA ASN A 104 -12.84 -20.82 4.70
C ASN A 104 -12.32 -19.57 5.39
N LEU A 105 -13.01 -18.44 5.19
CA LEU A 105 -12.70 -17.21 5.90
C LEU A 105 -13.46 -17.18 7.22
N ILE A 106 -12.73 -16.95 8.29
CA ILE A 106 -13.27 -16.89 9.64
C ILE A 106 -13.04 -15.49 10.19
N ASN A 107 -14.11 -14.83 10.63
CA ASN A 107 -14.02 -13.52 11.22
C ASN A 107 -13.38 -13.62 12.61
N GLU A 108 -12.38 -12.82 12.84
CA GLU A 108 -11.78 -12.65 14.15
C GLU A 108 -12.21 -11.31 14.76
#